data_9a3c11fabac50c185e2fc70839b7b302
#
_entry.id   9a3c11fabac50c185e2fc70839b7b302
#
_cell.length_a   1.000
_cell.length_b   1.000
_cell.length_c   1.000
_cell.angle_alpha   90.00
_cell.angle_beta   90.00
_cell.angle_gamma   90.00
#
_symmetry.space_group_name_H-M   'P 1'
#
loop_
_entity.id
_entity.type
_entity.pdbx_description
1 polymer ?
#
loop_
_entity_poly.entity_id
_entity_poly.type
_entity_poly.pdbx_seq_one_letter_code
_entity_poly.pdbx_strand_id
1 'polypeptide(L)'
;MVESKEFPSTRFQGSKRKLVGWIAESLDKLEFATVLDAFGGTGTVSYLLKRMGKQVTYNDILKCNCVTGRAFIANDTNVLSSAELIELCSYRRRNSKRGFVSKTFKGFYFTEAENLWLDYILGFLQDNHLGTNDILYKRSIVFHALF
;
A
#
# COMPACT_ATOMS: atom_id res chain seq x y z
N MET A 1 -20.78 -0.32 -13.92
CA MET A 1 -20.52 -0.99 -12.62
C MET A 1 -19.02 -1.07 -12.42
N VAL A 2 -18.50 -0.45 -11.36
CA VAL A 2 -17.07 -0.55 -11.01
C VAL A 2 -16.89 -1.91 -10.34
N GLU A 3 -16.24 -2.86 -11.03
CA GLU A 3 -15.98 -4.18 -10.44
C GLU A 3 -15.07 -4.07 -9.22
N SER A 4 -15.48 -4.68 -8.11
CA SER A 4 -14.76 -4.69 -6.82
C SER A 4 -13.44 -5.48 -6.85
N LYS A 5 -13.08 -6.09 -8.00
CA LYS A 5 -11.92 -6.98 -8.14
C LYS A 5 -10.58 -6.27 -8.29
N GLU A 6 -10.58 -4.97 -8.55
CA GLU A 6 -9.34 -4.24 -8.87
C GLU A 6 -8.59 -3.67 -7.65
N PHE A 7 -9.19 -3.67 -6.46
CA PHE A 7 -8.49 -3.19 -5.26
C PHE A 7 -7.86 -4.35 -4.48
N PRO A 8 -6.59 -4.21 -4.05
CA PRO A 8 -5.90 -5.25 -3.28
C PRO A 8 -6.69 -5.67 -2.05
N SER A 9 -6.80 -6.99 -1.85
CA SER A 9 -7.60 -7.55 -0.76
C SER A 9 -6.74 -7.70 0.48
N THR A 10 -7.00 -6.89 1.49
CA THR A 10 -6.47 -7.09 2.84
C THR A 10 -7.54 -7.68 3.76
N ARG A 11 -7.14 -8.53 4.71
CA ARG A 11 -8.01 -9.04 5.76
C ARG A 11 -8.15 -7.99 6.86
N PHE A 12 -8.88 -6.94 6.61
CA PHE A 12 -9.05 -5.84 7.55
C PHE A 12 -10.48 -5.83 8.12
N GLN A 13 -10.62 -5.70 9.45
CA GLN A 13 -11.92 -5.52 10.08
C GLN A 13 -12.50 -4.16 9.70
N GLY A 14 -13.77 -4.14 9.29
CA GLY A 14 -14.47 -2.90 8.93
C GLY A 14 -14.28 -2.44 7.48
N SER A 15 -13.69 -3.25 6.61
CA SER A 15 -13.60 -2.93 5.18
C SER A 15 -14.98 -2.67 4.56
N LYS A 16 -15.12 -1.57 3.82
CA LYS A 16 -16.36 -1.17 3.14
C LYS A 16 -16.54 -1.83 1.76
N ARG A 17 -15.72 -2.84 1.42
CA ARG A 17 -15.75 -3.50 0.09
C ARG A 17 -17.13 -3.97 -0.34
N LYS A 18 -17.88 -4.55 0.58
CA LYS A 18 -19.25 -5.05 0.30
C LYS A 18 -20.25 -3.91 0.05
N LEU A 19 -19.93 -2.71 0.45
CA LEU A 19 -20.79 -1.52 0.34
C LEU A 19 -20.41 -0.60 -0.83
N VAL A 20 -19.33 -0.91 -1.57
CA VAL A 20 -18.79 -0.04 -2.64
C VAL A 20 -19.85 0.32 -3.68
N GLY A 21 -20.65 -0.65 -4.13
CA GLY A 21 -21.71 -0.41 -5.11
C GLY A 21 -22.77 0.56 -4.57
N TRP A 22 -23.27 0.32 -3.37
CA TRP A 22 -24.26 1.20 -2.73
C TRP A 22 -23.71 2.60 -2.46
N ILE A 23 -22.43 2.72 -2.03
CA ILE A 23 -21.77 3.99 -1.82
C ILE A 23 -21.64 4.74 -3.16
N ALA A 24 -21.22 4.07 -4.22
CA ALA A 24 -21.10 4.66 -5.55
C ALA A 24 -22.43 5.23 -6.03
N GLU A 25 -23.52 4.46 -5.97
CA GLU A 25 -24.87 4.88 -6.37
C GLU A 25 -25.39 6.07 -5.54
N SER A 26 -25.04 6.10 -4.25
CA SER A 26 -25.45 7.18 -3.35
C SER A 26 -24.70 8.48 -3.65
N LEU A 27 -23.39 8.38 -3.96
CA LEU A 27 -22.53 9.53 -4.24
C LEU A 27 -22.68 10.07 -5.67
N ASP A 28 -23.09 9.21 -6.62
CA ASP A 28 -23.33 9.61 -8.03
C ASP A 28 -24.42 10.68 -8.15
N LYS A 29 -25.30 10.76 -7.17
CA LYS A 29 -26.39 11.76 -7.08
C LYS A 29 -25.91 13.13 -6.58
N LEU A 30 -24.65 13.24 -6.14
CA LEU A 30 -24.11 14.45 -5.54
C LEU A 30 -23.11 15.13 -6.49
N GLU A 31 -23.24 16.44 -6.65
CA GLU A 31 -22.28 17.24 -7.41
C GLU A 31 -21.15 17.72 -6.50
N PHE A 32 -19.96 17.15 -6.66
CA PHE A 32 -18.74 17.59 -5.99
C PHE A 32 -17.51 17.20 -6.80
N ALA A 33 -16.45 18.00 -6.68
CA ALA A 33 -15.17 17.74 -7.33
C ALA A 33 -14.10 17.24 -6.33
N THR A 34 -14.17 17.70 -5.10
CA THR A 34 -13.20 17.40 -4.04
C THR A 34 -13.87 16.68 -2.88
N VAL A 35 -13.13 15.81 -2.19
CA VAL A 35 -13.67 15.03 -1.07
C VAL A 35 -12.58 14.75 -0.04
N LEU A 36 -12.94 14.80 1.23
CA LEU A 36 -12.11 14.36 2.35
C LEU A 36 -12.64 13.02 2.87
N ASP A 37 -11.82 11.98 2.78
CA ASP A 37 -12.02 10.72 3.52
C ASP A 37 -11.23 10.81 4.82
N ALA A 38 -11.91 11.24 5.89
CA ALA A 38 -11.30 11.57 7.18
C ALA A 38 -10.85 10.33 7.97
N PHE A 39 -11.38 9.15 7.65
CA PHE A 39 -11.09 7.87 8.30
C PHE A 39 -10.96 6.77 7.26
N GLY A 40 -10.01 6.94 6.33
CA GLY A 40 -9.91 6.17 5.09
C GLY A 40 -9.67 4.66 5.26
N GLY A 41 -9.12 4.24 6.41
CA GLY A 41 -8.89 2.83 6.70
C GLY A 41 -8.10 2.13 5.59
N THR A 42 -8.67 1.08 5.02
CA THR A 42 -8.07 0.35 3.89
C THR A 42 -8.04 1.13 2.57
N GLY A 43 -8.57 2.35 2.50
CA GLY A 43 -8.61 3.18 1.30
C GLY A 43 -9.70 2.78 0.29
N THR A 44 -10.56 1.83 0.62
CA THR A 44 -11.57 1.29 -0.31
C THR A 44 -12.51 2.38 -0.85
N VAL A 45 -13.02 3.26 0.01
CA VAL A 45 -13.93 4.35 -0.37
C VAL A 45 -13.16 5.44 -1.10
N SER A 46 -11.98 5.83 -0.59
CA SER A 46 -11.10 6.80 -1.24
C SER A 46 -10.72 6.37 -2.67
N TYR A 47 -10.42 5.08 -2.86
CA TYR A 47 -10.09 4.53 -4.17
C TYR A 47 -11.29 4.56 -5.13
N LEU A 48 -12.49 4.22 -4.63
CA LEU A 48 -13.73 4.38 -5.40
C LEU A 48 -13.89 5.82 -5.87
N LEU A 49 -13.78 6.80 -4.96
CA LEU A 49 -13.93 8.23 -5.28
C LEU A 49 -12.89 8.70 -6.30
N LYS A 50 -11.63 8.26 -6.15
CA LYS A 50 -10.59 8.52 -7.15
C LYS A 50 -10.96 7.94 -8.52
N ARG A 51 -11.50 6.72 -8.59
CA ARG A 51 -11.99 6.09 -9.81
C ARG A 51 -13.19 6.82 -10.42
N MET A 52 -13.99 7.51 -9.61
CA MET A 52 -15.07 8.40 -10.05
C MET A 52 -14.54 9.78 -10.51
N GLY A 53 -13.23 9.97 -10.61
CA GLY A 53 -12.59 11.21 -11.05
C GLY A 53 -12.59 12.33 -10.01
N LYS A 54 -12.83 12.03 -8.75
CA LYS A 54 -12.83 13.04 -7.68
C LYS A 54 -11.40 13.27 -7.16
N GLN A 55 -11.11 14.51 -6.77
CA GLN A 55 -9.89 14.85 -6.04
C GLN A 55 -10.04 14.44 -4.58
N VAL A 56 -9.33 13.41 -4.15
CA VAL A 56 -9.48 12.81 -2.84
C VAL A 56 -8.37 13.23 -1.89
N THR A 57 -8.74 13.79 -0.74
CA THR A 57 -7.86 13.95 0.41
C THR A 57 -8.08 12.77 1.35
N TYR A 58 -7.05 11.95 1.53
CA TYR A 58 -7.10 10.77 2.41
C TYR A 58 -6.47 11.09 3.76
N ASN A 59 -7.14 10.71 4.85
CA ASN A 59 -6.60 10.79 6.20
C ASN A 59 -6.90 9.53 7.00
N ASP A 60 -5.95 9.12 7.84
CA ASP A 60 -6.14 8.06 8.82
C ASP A 60 -5.16 8.23 9.99
N ILE A 61 -5.55 7.78 11.19
CA ILE A 61 -4.70 7.84 12.37
C ILE A 61 -3.57 6.78 12.33
N LEU A 62 -3.81 5.65 11.67
CA LEU A 62 -2.84 4.57 11.58
C LEU A 62 -1.82 4.84 10.47
N LYS A 63 -0.54 4.84 10.82
CA LYS A 63 0.55 5.07 9.86
C LYS A 63 0.55 4.05 8.71
N CYS A 64 0.21 2.79 8.97
CA CYS A 64 0.09 1.76 7.92
C CYS A 64 -1.01 2.11 6.91
N ASN A 65 -2.14 2.64 7.35
CA ASN A 65 -3.21 3.10 6.48
C ASN A 65 -2.76 4.33 5.66
N CYS A 66 -1.97 5.25 6.26
CA CYS A 66 -1.38 6.37 5.52
C CYS A 66 -0.43 5.90 4.41
N VAL A 67 0.28 4.78 4.61
CA VAL A 67 1.09 4.15 3.55
C VAL A 67 0.21 3.69 2.39
N THR A 68 -0.91 3.04 2.69
CA THR A 68 -1.92 2.64 1.68
C THR A 68 -2.49 3.86 0.94
N GLY A 69 -2.88 4.91 1.67
CA GLY A 69 -3.36 6.15 1.08
C GLY A 69 -2.34 6.79 0.13
N ARG A 70 -1.06 6.78 0.50
CA ARG A 70 0.02 7.28 -0.35
C ARG A 70 0.24 6.40 -1.57
N ALA A 71 0.23 5.08 -1.41
CA ALA A 71 0.45 4.14 -2.51
C ALA A 71 -0.63 4.23 -3.61
N PHE A 72 -1.90 4.41 -3.24
CA PHE A 72 -3.02 4.28 -4.19
C PHE A 72 -3.86 5.54 -4.37
N ILE A 73 -3.94 6.39 -3.37
CA ILE A 73 -4.81 7.58 -3.45
C ILE A 73 -4.02 8.79 -3.93
N ALA A 74 -2.91 9.12 -3.26
CA ALA A 74 -2.07 10.26 -3.63
C ALA A 74 -1.15 9.96 -4.83
N ASN A 75 -0.93 8.70 -5.15
CA ASN A 75 -0.10 8.27 -6.29
C ASN A 75 -0.95 8.10 -7.55
N ASP A 76 -0.61 8.82 -8.61
CA ASP A 76 -1.32 8.73 -9.89
C ASP A 76 -0.59 7.87 -10.92
N THR A 77 0.72 7.97 -11.01
CA THR A 77 1.50 7.40 -12.12
C THR A 77 2.73 6.61 -11.72
N ASN A 78 3.14 6.72 -10.45
CA ASN A 78 4.39 6.08 -10.02
C ASN A 78 4.18 4.57 -9.82
N VAL A 79 4.97 3.79 -10.52
CA VAL A 79 4.99 2.32 -10.43
C VAL A 79 6.44 1.83 -10.30
N LEU A 80 6.61 0.61 -9.83
CA LEU A 80 7.90 -0.06 -9.87
C LEU A 80 8.20 -0.50 -11.29
N SER A 81 9.39 -0.19 -11.79
CA SER A 81 9.87 -0.72 -13.06
C SER A 81 10.13 -2.23 -12.96
N SER A 82 10.15 -2.92 -14.09
CA SER A 82 10.50 -4.35 -14.13
C SER A 82 11.88 -4.62 -13.53
N ALA A 83 12.84 -3.74 -13.72
CA ALA A 83 14.18 -3.87 -13.13
C ALA A 83 14.13 -3.78 -11.61
N GLU A 84 13.43 -2.80 -11.04
CA GLU A 84 13.23 -2.64 -9.58
C GLU A 84 12.50 -3.85 -8.99
N LEU A 85 11.50 -4.40 -9.68
CA LEU A 85 10.79 -5.61 -9.25
C LEU A 85 11.70 -6.83 -9.24
N ILE A 86 12.50 -7.03 -10.31
CA ILE A 86 13.45 -8.13 -10.39
C ILE A 86 14.48 -8.03 -9.25
N GLU A 87 15.00 -6.85 -9.00
CA GLU A 87 15.96 -6.63 -7.92
C GLU A 87 15.32 -6.87 -6.55
N LEU A 88 14.13 -6.33 -6.29
CA LEU A 88 13.37 -6.55 -5.07
C LEU A 88 13.09 -8.05 -4.82
N CYS A 89 12.80 -8.81 -5.88
CA CYS A 89 12.55 -10.25 -5.81
C CYS A 89 13.82 -11.10 -5.85
N SER A 90 14.99 -10.51 -6.03
CA SER A 90 16.28 -11.23 -6.17
C SER A 90 16.88 -11.71 -4.84
N TYR A 91 16.11 -11.71 -3.76
CA TYR A 91 16.53 -12.15 -2.45
C TYR A 91 17.29 -13.47 -2.48
N ARG A 92 18.48 -13.48 -1.88
CA ARG A 92 19.31 -14.68 -1.69
C ARG A 92 19.62 -14.85 -0.21
N ARG A 93 19.09 -15.89 0.42
CA ARG A 93 19.31 -16.19 1.84
C ARG A 93 20.81 -16.21 2.22
N ARG A 94 21.67 -16.63 1.30
CA ARG A 94 23.13 -16.72 1.53
C ARG A 94 23.78 -15.36 1.81
N ASN A 95 23.22 -14.26 1.29
CA ASN A 95 23.75 -12.92 1.41
C ASN A 95 22.96 -12.02 2.35
N SER A 96 21.96 -12.58 3.04
CA SER A 96 21.11 -11.79 3.91
C SER A 96 21.82 -11.44 5.22
N LYS A 97 21.78 -10.17 5.56
CA LYS A 97 22.25 -9.65 6.85
C LYS A 97 21.09 -9.62 7.82
N ARG A 98 21.35 -10.00 9.08
CA ARG A 98 20.37 -9.86 10.16
C ARG A 98 20.18 -8.38 10.48
N GLY A 99 18.96 -7.87 10.27
CA GLY A 99 18.55 -6.51 10.55
C GLY A 99 17.69 -6.39 11.79
N PHE A 100 16.78 -5.43 11.77
CA PHE A 100 15.86 -5.16 12.87
C PHE A 100 14.84 -6.29 13.07
N VAL A 101 14.24 -6.78 11.99
CA VAL A 101 13.16 -7.78 12.07
C VAL A 101 13.67 -9.10 12.60
N SER A 102 14.75 -9.65 12.03
CA SER A 102 15.32 -10.93 12.45
C SER A 102 15.90 -10.92 13.85
N LYS A 103 16.32 -9.76 14.37
CA LYS A 103 16.82 -9.64 15.74
C LYS A 103 15.68 -9.47 16.74
N THR A 104 14.68 -8.64 16.43
CA THR A 104 13.61 -8.25 17.35
C THR A 104 12.52 -9.31 17.43
N PHE A 105 12.16 -9.93 16.30
CA PHE A 105 11.04 -10.87 16.20
C PHE A 105 11.47 -12.32 16.05
N LYS A 106 12.69 -12.65 16.48
CA LYS A 106 13.20 -14.02 16.47
C LYS A 106 12.31 -14.96 17.27
N GLY A 107 11.75 -15.98 16.60
CA GLY A 107 10.83 -16.95 17.21
C GLY A 107 9.40 -16.44 17.45
N PHE A 108 9.06 -15.22 16.97
CA PHE A 108 7.73 -14.67 17.03
C PHE A 108 7.20 -14.42 15.61
N TYR A 109 5.92 -14.58 15.38
CA TYR A 109 5.14 -14.29 14.17
C TYR A 109 5.60 -14.95 12.88
N PHE A 110 6.90 -14.88 12.55
CA PHE A 110 7.47 -15.33 11.27
C PHE A 110 8.61 -16.32 11.48
N THR A 111 8.85 -17.15 10.48
CA THR A 111 10.04 -18.02 10.44
C THR A 111 11.33 -17.19 10.31
N GLU A 112 12.48 -17.80 10.61
CA GLU A 112 13.78 -17.13 10.44
C GLU A 112 14.00 -16.70 8.97
N ALA A 113 13.56 -17.51 8.01
CA ALA A 113 13.68 -17.20 6.59
C ALA A 113 12.86 -15.95 6.19
N GLU A 114 11.63 -15.84 6.69
CA GLU A 114 10.76 -14.69 6.46
C GLU A 114 11.32 -13.43 7.14
N ASN A 115 11.80 -13.53 8.37
CA ASN A 115 12.44 -12.42 9.06
C ASN A 115 13.65 -11.86 8.30
N LEU A 116 14.50 -12.74 7.76
CA LEU A 116 15.66 -12.35 6.96
C LEU A 116 15.25 -11.74 5.61
N TRP A 117 14.17 -12.24 5.01
CA TRP A 117 13.61 -11.67 3.80
C TRP A 117 13.04 -10.26 4.04
N LEU A 118 12.31 -10.06 5.15
CA LEU A 118 11.82 -8.75 5.55
C LEU A 118 12.97 -7.77 5.81
N ASP A 119 14.05 -8.19 6.47
CA ASP A 119 15.24 -7.35 6.65
C ASP A 119 15.88 -6.96 5.32
N TYR A 120 15.91 -7.89 4.34
CA TYR A 120 16.39 -7.59 2.99
C TYR A 120 15.53 -6.51 2.31
N ILE A 121 14.20 -6.64 2.36
CA ILE A 121 13.27 -5.65 1.79
C ILE A 121 13.48 -4.28 2.44
N LEU A 122 13.60 -4.23 3.77
CA LEU A 122 13.84 -2.98 4.48
C LEU A 122 15.17 -2.34 4.07
N GLY A 123 16.24 -3.13 3.95
CA GLY A 123 17.53 -2.66 3.46
C GLY A 123 17.43 -2.11 2.03
N PHE A 124 16.81 -2.86 1.13
CA PHE A 124 16.56 -2.43 -0.25
C PHE A 124 15.85 -1.07 -0.31
N LEU A 125 14.83 -0.88 0.53
CA LEU A 125 14.11 0.39 0.59
C LEU A 125 14.93 1.53 1.20
N GLN A 126 15.90 1.25 2.09
CA GLN A 126 16.78 2.25 2.69
C GLN A 126 17.89 2.70 1.75
N ASP A 127 18.47 1.78 1.00
CA ASP A 127 19.65 2.01 0.15
C ASP A 127 19.35 2.74 -1.17
N ASN A 128 18.15 3.32 -1.32
CA ASN A 128 17.70 4.11 -2.48
C ASN A 128 17.80 3.40 -3.85
N HIS A 129 17.67 2.09 -3.89
CA HIS A 129 17.59 1.31 -5.13
C HIS A 129 16.36 1.64 -6.00
N LEU A 130 15.38 2.30 -5.42
CA LEU A 130 14.23 2.87 -6.13
C LEU A 130 14.59 4.29 -6.56
N GLY A 131 14.83 4.55 -7.81
CA GLY A 131 15.25 5.84 -8.38
C GLY A 131 14.72 7.09 -7.65
N THR A 132 15.45 8.20 -7.77
CA THR A 132 15.28 9.40 -6.92
C THR A 132 13.94 10.12 -7.05
N ASN A 133 13.28 10.04 -8.21
CA ASN A 133 12.00 10.66 -8.41
C ASN A 133 10.90 9.73 -7.85
N ASP A 134 10.08 10.31 -6.96
CA ASP A 134 8.90 9.65 -6.41
C ASP A 134 9.16 8.39 -5.53
N ILE A 135 10.37 8.30 -4.98
CA ILE A 135 10.79 7.20 -4.09
C ILE A 135 9.78 6.95 -2.96
N LEU A 136 9.10 8.01 -2.49
CA LEU A 136 8.12 7.91 -1.41
C LEU A 136 6.89 7.08 -1.83
N TYR A 137 6.42 7.26 -3.08
CA TYR A 137 5.30 6.48 -3.63
C TYR A 137 5.70 5.03 -3.86
N LYS A 138 6.86 4.79 -4.47
CA LYS A 138 7.39 3.45 -4.72
C LYS A 138 7.61 2.67 -3.42
N ARG A 139 8.20 3.30 -2.40
CA ARG A 139 8.32 2.72 -1.06
C ARG A 139 6.96 2.37 -0.47
N SER A 140 5.98 3.25 -0.63
CA SER A 140 4.63 3.00 -0.13
C SER A 140 3.95 1.83 -0.82
N ILE A 141 4.16 1.64 -2.13
CA ILE A 141 3.68 0.47 -2.87
C ILE A 141 4.29 -0.82 -2.30
N VAL A 142 5.61 -0.85 -2.10
CA VAL A 142 6.29 -2.03 -1.54
C VAL A 142 5.81 -2.31 -0.13
N PHE A 143 5.74 -1.31 0.74
CA PHE A 143 5.23 -1.50 2.11
C PHE A 143 3.78 -1.99 2.12
N HIS A 144 2.92 -1.45 1.26
CA HIS A 144 1.55 -1.94 1.19
C HIS A 144 1.46 -3.41 0.76
N ALA A 145 2.34 -3.85 -0.13
CA ALA A 145 2.38 -5.25 -0.57
C ALA A 145 2.84 -6.23 0.52
N LEU A 146 3.45 -5.74 1.61
CA LEU A 146 3.88 -6.53 2.77
C LEU A 146 2.79 -6.70 3.83
N PHE A 147 1.72 -5.90 3.79
CA PHE A 147 0.59 -5.94 4.73
C PHE A 147 -0.61 -6.68 4.14
#